data_81a21e73e8de174c014f83dfe646b854
#
_entry.id   81a21e73e8de174c014f83dfe646b854
#
_cell.length_a   1.000
_cell.length_b   1.000
_cell.length_c   1.000
_cell.angle_alpha   90.00
_cell.angle_beta   90.00
_cell.angle_gamma   90.00
#
_symmetry.space_group_name_H-M   'P 1'
#
loop_
_entity.id
_entity.type
_entity.pdbx_description
1 polymer ?
#
loop_
_entity_poly.entity_id
_entity_poly.type
_entity_poly.pdbx_seq_one_letter_code
_entity_poly.pdbx_strand_id
1 'polypeptide(L)'
;VINGGTNARERGLSGGKSELALASYFGRINYDYAGRYLFSFNLRADGSSRFRKDKRWGVFPSFSGAWRISEEKFFNVKPVSNLKLRASWGQLGNQSIGSWYPTIASVSKENVVFGTAADNQILYAGYTQSKLGNKSLEWETTTVTNIGVDLGFFNNSLSFSADYFVKNTSGILRSMVLPLSVGLGAPNMNYAEVQNRGLDLEISYKGNIRDLHYSVGANVS
;
A
#
# COMPACT_ATOMS: atom_id res chain seq x y z
N VAL A 1 16.09 -18.60 -13.06
CA VAL A 1 15.67 -18.95 -14.44
C VAL A 1 16.94 -19.26 -15.21
N ILE A 2 17.02 -20.45 -15.83
CA ILE A 2 18.16 -20.86 -16.66
C ILE A 2 17.73 -20.64 -18.11
N ASN A 3 18.41 -19.77 -18.82
CA ASN A 3 18.17 -19.52 -20.24
C ASN A 3 19.14 -20.36 -21.08
N GLY A 4 18.62 -21.28 -21.86
CA GLY A 4 19.37 -22.02 -22.86
C GLY A 4 19.44 -21.22 -24.16
N GLY A 5 20.65 -20.94 -24.65
CA GLY A 5 20.86 -20.33 -25.97
C GLY A 5 20.48 -21.25 -27.10
N THR A 6 19.90 -20.73 -28.17
CA THR A 6 19.47 -21.47 -29.35
C THR A 6 20.64 -21.76 -30.36
N ASN A 7 21.77 -21.10 -30.19
CA ASN A 7 22.89 -21.21 -31.09
C ASN A 7 23.91 -22.25 -30.59
N ALA A 8 24.21 -23.26 -31.36
CA ALA A 8 25.11 -24.36 -30.97
C ALA A 8 26.56 -23.92 -30.66
N ARG A 9 26.96 -22.76 -31.15
CA ARG A 9 28.31 -22.15 -30.93
C ARG A 9 28.36 -21.19 -29.75
N GLU A 10 27.22 -20.72 -29.25
CA GLU A 10 27.12 -19.74 -28.16
C GLU A 10 26.14 -20.22 -27.04
N ARG A 11 26.26 -21.48 -26.63
CA ARG A 11 25.48 -22.01 -25.52
C ARG A 11 26.05 -21.44 -24.23
N GLY A 12 25.43 -20.34 -23.77
CA GLY A 12 25.64 -19.77 -22.44
C GLY A 12 24.49 -20.13 -21.50
N LEU A 13 24.82 -20.64 -20.34
CA LEU A 13 23.87 -20.77 -19.23
C LEU A 13 24.04 -19.56 -18.31
N SER A 14 22.98 -18.79 -18.11
CA SER A 14 22.98 -17.70 -17.14
C SER A 14 21.88 -17.94 -16.11
N GLY A 15 22.19 -17.73 -14.86
CA GLY A 15 21.26 -17.81 -13.76
C GLY A 15 21.39 -16.58 -12.86
N GLY A 16 20.28 -16.13 -12.31
CA GLY A 16 20.24 -15.03 -11.34
C GLY A 16 19.47 -15.45 -10.10
N LYS A 17 19.92 -14.98 -8.94
CA LYS A 17 19.24 -15.13 -7.67
C LYS A 17 18.94 -13.75 -7.12
N SER A 18 17.70 -13.54 -6.69
CA SER A 18 17.28 -12.34 -5.98
C SER A 18 16.68 -12.73 -4.64
N GLU A 19 16.99 -11.98 -3.61
CA GLU A 19 16.54 -12.23 -2.25
C GLU A 19 15.78 -11.02 -1.72
N LEU A 20 14.67 -11.29 -1.04
CA LEU A 20 13.89 -10.31 -0.30
C LEU A 20 13.66 -10.84 1.11
N ALA A 21 13.95 -10.00 2.09
CA ALA A 21 13.66 -10.28 3.50
C ALA A 21 12.70 -9.21 4.03
N LEU A 22 11.67 -9.67 4.74
CA LEU A 22 10.70 -8.84 5.46
C LEU A 22 10.66 -9.29 6.90
N ALA A 23 10.57 -8.33 7.82
CA ALA A 23 10.32 -8.58 9.22
C ALA A 23 9.25 -7.61 9.71
N SER A 24 8.27 -8.12 10.46
CA SER A 24 7.15 -7.30 10.94
C SER A 24 6.91 -7.59 12.42
N TYR A 25 6.74 -6.52 13.18
CA TYR A 25 6.26 -6.56 14.55
C TYR A 25 4.96 -5.79 14.65
N PHE A 26 3.99 -6.34 15.34
CA PHE A 26 2.70 -5.67 15.52
C PHE A 26 2.12 -5.92 16.90
N GLY A 27 1.36 -4.95 17.37
CA GLY A 27 0.58 -5.03 18.60
C GLY A 27 -0.76 -4.37 18.43
N ARG A 28 -1.78 -4.88 19.12
CA ARG A 28 -3.13 -4.32 19.13
C ARG A 28 -3.65 -4.29 20.57
N ILE A 29 -4.29 -3.18 20.91
CA ILE A 29 -5.02 -3.01 22.16
C ILE A 29 -6.44 -2.61 21.78
N ASN A 30 -7.41 -3.36 22.30
CA ASN A 30 -8.83 -3.02 22.17
C ASN A 30 -9.38 -2.78 23.59
N TYR A 31 -10.14 -1.72 23.75
CA TYR A 31 -10.77 -1.36 25.00
C TYR A 31 -12.25 -1.09 24.76
N ASP A 32 -13.07 -1.76 25.51
CA ASP A 32 -14.54 -1.58 25.54
C ASP A 32 -14.95 -1.16 26.94
N TYR A 33 -15.59 -0.01 27.03
CA TYR A 33 -16.17 0.45 28.28
C TYR A 33 -17.70 0.41 28.22
N ALA A 34 -18.27 -0.54 28.95
CA ALA A 34 -19.69 -0.75 29.12
C ALA A 34 -20.48 -0.93 27.79
N GLY A 35 -19.84 -1.43 26.73
CA GLY A 35 -20.44 -1.56 25.41
C GLY A 35 -20.76 -0.24 24.71
N ARG A 36 -20.37 0.91 25.28
CA ARG A 36 -20.70 2.26 24.79
C ARG A 36 -19.54 2.93 24.11
N TYR A 37 -18.35 2.86 24.73
CA TYR A 37 -17.13 3.50 24.24
C TYR A 37 -16.16 2.42 23.83
N LEU A 38 -15.83 2.38 22.54
CA LEU A 38 -14.98 1.38 21.94
C LEU A 38 -13.72 2.07 21.41
N PHE A 39 -12.55 1.60 21.81
CA PHE A 39 -11.27 2.12 21.34
C PHE A 39 -10.39 0.99 20.84
N SER A 40 -9.72 1.21 19.73
CA SER A 40 -8.66 0.34 19.22
C SER A 40 -7.42 1.14 18.93
N PHE A 41 -6.29 0.62 19.37
CA PHE A 41 -4.97 1.09 19.00
C PHE A 41 -4.20 -0.05 18.36
N ASN A 42 -3.60 0.19 17.19
CA ASN A 42 -2.70 -0.75 16.55
C ASN A 42 -1.37 -0.05 16.24
N LEU A 43 -0.30 -0.78 16.42
CA LEU A 43 1.03 -0.36 16.03
C LEU A 43 1.67 -1.47 15.20
N ARG A 44 2.21 -1.12 14.04
CA ARG A 44 2.95 -2.04 13.19
C ARG A 44 4.29 -1.42 12.80
N ALA A 45 5.36 -2.19 12.96
CA ALA A 45 6.68 -1.84 12.50
C ALA A 45 7.12 -2.88 11.47
N ASP A 46 7.38 -2.45 10.24
CA ASP A 46 7.76 -3.30 9.12
C ASP A 46 9.18 -2.95 8.65
N GLY A 47 10.03 -3.96 8.53
CA GLY A 47 11.38 -3.84 8.01
C GLY A 47 11.54 -4.55 6.68
N SER A 48 12.10 -3.88 5.68
CA SER A 48 12.31 -4.43 4.33
C SER A 48 13.77 -4.32 3.90
N SER A 49 14.31 -5.40 3.34
CA SER A 49 15.66 -5.40 2.76
C SER A 49 15.80 -4.55 1.49
N ARG A 50 14.69 -4.08 0.90
CA ARG A 50 14.69 -3.17 -0.25
C ARG A 50 15.27 -1.80 0.06
N PHE A 51 15.14 -1.37 1.32
CA PHE A 51 15.62 -0.07 1.79
C PHE A 51 16.97 -0.20 2.49
N ARG A 52 17.73 0.89 2.54
CA ARG A 52 18.96 0.98 3.31
C ARG A 52 18.71 0.77 4.80
N LYS A 53 19.77 0.48 5.55
CA LYS A 53 19.69 0.19 6.99
C LYS A 53 19.02 1.30 7.78
N ASP A 54 19.29 2.56 7.43
CA ASP A 54 18.76 3.77 8.06
C ASP A 54 17.29 4.06 7.72
N LYS A 55 16.77 3.53 6.59
CA LYS A 55 15.40 3.72 6.09
C LYS A 55 14.60 2.41 6.03
N ARG A 56 15.17 1.35 6.57
CA ARG A 56 14.61 -0.02 6.47
C ARG A 56 13.29 -0.19 7.19
N TRP A 57 13.14 0.45 8.35
CA TRP A 57 11.97 0.30 9.21
C TRP A 57 10.98 1.43 9.01
N GLY A 58 9.72 1.06 8.69
CA GLY A 58 8.57 1.93 8.72
C GLY A 58 7.70 1.61 9.93
N VAL A 59 7.16 2.63 10.59
CA VAL A 59 6.25 2.48 11.75
C VAL A 59 4.91 3.07 11.38
N PHE A 60 3.86 2.26 11.51
CA PHE A 60 2.51 2.57 11.03
C PHE A 60 1.50 2.43 12.19
N PRO A 61 1.24 3.50 12.92
CA PRO A 61 0.22 3.53 13.96
C PRO A 61 -1.19 3.67 13.38
N SER A 62 -2.19 3.15 14.08
CA SER A 62 -3.59 3.44 13.81
C SER A 62 -4.43 3.48 15.07
N PHE A 63 -5.43 4.35 15.08
CA PHE A 63 -6.38 4.56 16.16
C PHE A 63 -7.79 4.51 15.62
N SER A 64 -8.70 3.92 16.37
CA SER A 64 -10.14 4.06 16.11
C SER A 64 -10.90 4.21 17.39
N GLY A 65 -11.95 5.03 17.35
CA GLY A 65 -12.90 5.20 18.43
C GLY A 65 -14.31 5.10 17.90
N ALA A 66 -15.18 4.52 18.71
CA ALA A 66 -16.62 4.52 18.45
C ALA A 66 -17.41 4.79 19.72
N TRP A 67 -18.49 5.54 19.56
CA TRP A 67 -19.44 5.83 20.61
C TRP A 67 -20.82 5.33 20.21
N ARG A 68 -21.34 4.37 20.98
CA ARG A 68 -22.69 3.83 20.80
C ARG A 68 -23.68 4.66 21.59
N ILE A 69 -24.19 5.72 20.98
CA ILE A 69 -25.09 6.68 21.58
C ILE A 69 -26.43 5.98 21.98
N SER A 70 -26.85 5.00 21.20
CA SER A 70 -28.04 4.21 21.49
C SER A 70 -28.00 3.47 22.83
N GLU A 71 -26.80 3.20 23.37
CA GLU A 71 -26.63 2.53 24.66
C GLU A 71 -26.60 3.51 25.86
N GLU A 72 -26.68 4.81 25.59
CA GLU A 72 -26.68 5.81 26.64
C GLU A 72 -28.05 5.93 27.32
N LYS A 73 -28.05 6.17 28.61
CA LYS A 73 -29.27 6.27 29.42
C LYS A 73 -30.23 7.41 29.00
N PHE A 74 -29.71 8.45 28.37
CA PHE A 74 -30.48 9.58 27.87
C PHE A 74 -31.11 9.31 26.50
N PHE A 75 -30.66 8.26 25.77
CA PHE A 75 -31.18 7.96 24.47
C PHE A 75 -32.47 7.16 24.53
N ASN A 76 -33.59 7.80 24.19
CA ASN A 76 -34.88 7.17 24.15
C ASN A 76 -35.69 7.59 22.92
N VAL A 77 -35.17 7.20 21.76
CA VAL A 77 -35.78 7.50 20.44
C VAL A 77 -36.33 6.21 19.85
N LYS A 78 -37.59 5.94 20.02
CA LYS A 78 -38.27 4.66 19.68
C LYS A 78 -37.98 4.10 18.26
N PRO A 79 -37.95 4.86 17.17
CA PRO A 79 -37.65 4.27 15.85
C PRO A 79 -36.19 3.91 15.64
N VAL A 80 -35.25 4.49 16.43
CA VAL A 80 -33.80 4.29 16.27
C VAL A 80 -33.35 3.19 17.23
N SER A 81 -32.97 2.06 16.68
CA SER A 81 -32.48 0.90 17.44
C SER A 81 -30.96 0.92 17.66
N ASN A 82 -30.22 1.59 16.79
CA ASN A 82 -28.79 1.74 16.90
C ASN A 82 -28.37 3.11 16.38
N LEU A 83 -27.56 3.81 17.15
CA LEU A 83 -26.88 5.03 16.73
C LEU A 83 -25.45 4.95 17.23
N LYS A 84 -24.48 4.91 16.30
CA LYS A 84 -23.08 4.79 16.63
C LYS A 84 -22.27 5.76 15.78
N LEU A 85 -21.47 6.58 16.43
CA LEU A 85 -20.47 7.42 15.79
C LEU A 85 -19.14 6.70 15.77
N ARG A 86 -18.39 6.86 14.68
CA ARG A 86 -17.05 6.27 14.49
C ARG A 86 -16.09 7.32 14.00
N ALA A 87 -14.86 7.24 14.49
CA ALA A 87 -13.73 7.99 13.96
C ALA A 87 -12.51 7.09 13.93
N SER A 88 -11.73 7.17 12.87
CA SER A 88 -10.48 6.44 12.76
C SER A 88 -9.42 7.25 12.02
N TRP A 89 -8.19 7.00 12.39
CA TRP A 89 -7.01 7.52 11.74
C TRP A 89 -5.95 6.42 11.72
N GLY A 90 -5.22 6.28 10.62
CA GLY A 90 -4.17 5.29 10.56
C GLY A 90 -3.24 5.49 9.38
N GLN A 91 -2.06 4.89 9.51
CA GLN A 91 -1.03 4.89 8.48
C GLN A 91 -0.77 3.47 7.98
N LEU A 92 -0.50 3.37 6.67
CA LEU A 92 -0.12 2.14 5.98
C LEU A 92 1.15 2.41 5.17
N GLY A 93 2.08 1.46 5.22
CA GLY A 93 3.31 1.50 4.44
C GLY A 93 3.22 0.65 3.19
N ASN A 94 3.78 1.15 2.09
CA ASN A 94 3.95 0.39 0.86
C ASN A 94 5.43 0.38 0.46
N GLN A 95 5.94 -0.80 0.09
CA GLN A 95 7.32 -1.01 -0.38
C GLN A 95 7.39 -1.49 -1.84
N SER A 96 6.29 -1.50 -2.57
CA SER A 96 6.22 -2.06 -3.92
C SER A 96 6.89 -1.13 -4.93
N ILE A 97 8.14 -1.44 -5.29
CA ILE A 97 8.99 -0.60 -6.14
C ILE A 97 9.27 -1.24 -7.50
N GLY A 98 8.83 -2.48 -7.73
CA GLY A 98 9.13 -3.22 -8.96
C GLY A 98 10.61 -3.63 -9.13
N SER A 99 11.47 -3.41 -8.12
CA SER A 99 12.89 -3.80 -8.09
C SER A 99 13.25 -4.44 -6.76
N TRP A 100 14.16 -5.42 -6.80
CA TRP A 100 14.68 -6.08 -5.59
C TRP A 100 15.74 -5.23 -4.88
N TYR A 101 16.53 -4.48 -5.65
CA TYR A 101 17.65 -3.67 -5.16
C TYR A 101 17.57 -2.23 -5.68
N PRO A 102 16.53 -1.47 -5.34
CA PRO A 102 16.27 -0.15 -5.95
C PRO A 102 17.25 0.93 -5.52
N THR A 103 17.99 0.70 -4.44
CA THR A 103 18.97 1.66 -3.90
C THR A 103 20.36 1.53 -4.51
N ILE A 104 20.60 0.46 -5.30
CA ILE A 104 21.89 0.15 -5.87
C ILE A 104 21.91 0.55 -7.36
N ALA A 105 23.00 1.18 -7.78
CA ALA A 105 23.26 1.43 -9.19
C ALA A 105 23.53 0.10 -9.93
N SER A 106 22.97 -0.06 -11.12
CA SER A 106 23.20 -1.24 -11.94
C SER A 106 24.31 -0.99 -12.96
N VAL A 107 25.11 -2.03 -13.19
CA VAL A 107 26.13 -2.07 -14.22
C VAL A 107 25.75 -3.17 -15.20
N SER A 108 25.76 -2.87 -16.51
CA SER A 108 25.57 -3.84 -17.56
C SER A 108 26.90 -4.12 -18.32
N LYS A 109 27.01 -5.34 -18.79
CA LYS A 109 28.10 -5.72 -19.68
C LYS A 109 27.72 -5.29 -21.10
N GLU A 110 28.55 -4.46 -21.69
CA GLU A 110 28.40 -3.99 -23.07
C GLU A 110 29.62 -4.39 -23.89
N ASN A 111 29.40 -4.80 -25.13
CA ASN A 111 30.50 -5.09 -26.02
C ASN A 111 30.88 -3.83 -26.80
N VAL A 112 32.13 -3.48 -26.74
CA VAL A 112 32.69 -2.32 -27.44
C VAL A 112 33.59 -2.81 -28.56
N VAL A 113 33.39 -2.28 -29.75
CA VAL A 113 34.20 -2.60 -30.95
C VAL A 113 35.33 -1.57 -31.06
N PHE A 114 36.55 -2.05 -31.11
CA PHE A 114 37.71 -1.23 -31.40
C PHE A 114 38.30 -1.64 -32.75
N GLY A 115 38.71 -0.66 -33.56
CA GLY A 115 39.27 -0.84 -34.90
C GLY A 115 38.58 0.06 -35.92
N THR A 116 39.33 0.44 -36.96
CA THR A 116 38.87 1.38 -38.00
C THR A 116 38.49 0.70 -39.33
N ALA A 117 38.81 -0.57 -39.52
CA ALA A 117 38.52 -1.32 -40.74
C ALA A 117 37.77 -2.62 -40.42
N ALA A 118 36.93 -3.08 -41.36
CA ALA A 118 36.09 -4.27 -41.15
C ALA A 118 36.87 -5.53 -40.77
N ASP A 119 38.14 -5.64 -41.22
CA ASP A 119 38.99 -6.80 -40.97
C ASP A 119 39.79 -6.72 -39.67
N ASN A 120 39.85 -5.56 -39.02
CA ASN A 120 40.62 -5.32 -37.78
C ASN A 120 39.74 -4.91 -36.57
N GLN A 121 38.47 -5.20 -36.63
CA GLN A 121 37.59 -4.93 -35.50
C GLN A 121 37.70 -6.02 -34.43
N ILE A 122 38.03 -5.60 -33.21
CA ILE A 122 38.12 -6.49 -32.05
C ILE A 122 37.04 -6.12 -31.09
N LEU A 123 36.28 -7.14 -30.67
CA LEU A 123 35.18 -7.00 -29.70
C LEU A 123 35.73 -7.16 -28.28
N TYR A 124 35.64 -6.12 -27.50
CA TYR A 124 36.03 -6.15 -26.10
C TYR A 124 34.77 -6.11 -25.20
N ALA A 125 34.79 -6.91 -24.14
CA ALA A 125 33.78 -6.83 -23.09
C ALA A 125 34.05 -5.61 -22.21
N GLY A 126 33.17 -4.63 -22.31
CA GLY A 126 33.16 -3.45 -21.44
C GLY A 126 32.08 -3.55 -20.36
N TYR A 127 32.11 -2.63 -19.41
CA TYR A 127 31.10 -2.47 -18.40
C TYR A 127 30.71 -1.00 -18.31
N THR A 128 29.41 -0.73 -18.34
CA THR A 128 28.87 0.63 -18.17
C THR A 128 27.79 0.67 -17.10
N GLN A 129 27.66 1.80 -16.44
CA GLN A 129 26.53 2.03 -15.55
C GLN A 129 25.26 2.12 -16.39
N SER A 130 24.29 1.28 -16.10
CA SER A 130 23.02 1.22 -16.83
C SER A 130 21.87 1.94 -16.11
N LYS A 131 21.94 2.06 -14.78
CA LYS A 131 20.89 2.67 -13.97
C LYS A 131 21.46 3.40 -12.77
N LEU A 132 20.85 4.54 -12.43
CA LEU A 132 21.14 5.25 -11.20
C LEU A 132 20.46 4.57 -10.00
N GLY A 133 21.19 4.43 -8.90
CA GLY A 133 20.63 4.00 -7.62
C GLY A 133 20.17 5.21 -6.79
N ASN A 134 19.14 5.04 -5.98
CA ASN A 134 18.70 6.07 -5.05
C ASN A 134 18.87 5.61 -3.60
N LYS A 135 19.82 6.22 -2.90
CA LYS A 135 20.13 5.89 -1.50
C LYS A 135 19.13 6.50 -0.49
N SER A 136 18.31 7.46 -0.92
CA SER A 136 17.33 8.17 -0.07
C SER A 136 15.95 7.53 -0.11
N LEU A 137 15.81 6.38 -0.76
CA LEU A 137 14.54 5.71 -0.94
C LEU A 137 13.97 5.23 0.40
N GLU A 138 12.68 5.52 0.63
CA GLU A 138 11.96 5.17 1.85
C GLU A 138 10.55 4.64 1.57
N TRP A 139 9.85 4.24 2.61
CA TRP A 139 8.48 3.74 2.51
C TRP A 139 7.52 4.80 1.96
N GLU A 140 6.70 4.40 1.00
CA GLU A 140 5.50 5.15 0.63
C GLU A 140 4.50 5.02 1.77
N THR A 141 3.90 6.13 2.21
CA THR A 141 2.97 6.15 3.35
C THR A 141 1.60 6.62 2.91
N THR A 142 0.58 5.84 3.22
CA THR A 142 -0.81 6.23 3.06
C THR A 142 -1.42 6.52 4.44
N THR A 143 -1.88 7.73 4.65
CA THR A 143 -2.61 8.16 5.85
C THR A 143 -4.09 8.22 5.53
N VAL A 144 -4.92 7.53 6.31
CA VAL A 144 -6.37 7.52 6.16
C VAL A 144 -7.01 8.09 7.40
N THR A 145 -7.90 9.07 7.21
CA THR A 145 -8.81 9.59 8.25
C THR A 145 -10.24 9.29 7.81
N ASN A 146 -11.02 8.71 8.70
CA ASN A 146 -12.42 8.36 8.44
C ASN A 146 -13.28 8.79 9.61
N ILE A 147 -14.46 9.38 9.32
CA ILE A 147 -15.51 9.69 10.30
C ILE A 147 -16.80 9.12 9.74
N GLY A 148 -17.49 8.32 10.54
CA GLY A 148 -18.69 7.63 10.10
C GLY A 148 -19.80 7.60 11.15
N VAL A 149 -21.01 7.37 10.68
CA VAL A 149 -22.21 7.17 11.50
C VAL A 149 -22.93 5.91 11.05
N ASP A 150 -23.30 5.06 12.01
CA ASP A 150 -24.15 3.90 11.78
C ASP A 150 -25.51 4.15 12.45
N LEU A 151 -26.58 3.99 11.68
CA LEU A 151 -27.97 4.11 12.10
C LEU A 151 -28.68 2.78 11.87
N GLY A 152 -29.41 2.33 12.87
CA GLY A 152 -30.31 1.19 12.76
C GLY A 152 -31.73 1.58 13.16
N PHE A 153 -32.70 1.14 12.40
CA PHE A 153 -34.11 1.41 12.65
C PHE A 153 -34.87 0.08 12.71
N PHE A 154 -36.03 0.10 13.44
CA PHE A 154 -36.94 -1.04 13.52
C PHE A 154 -36.25 -2.34 13.94
N ASN A 155 -35.58 -2.33 15.09
CA ASN A 155 -34.80 -3.44 15.62
C ASN A 155 -33.68 -3.88 14.62
N ASN A 156 -33.00 -2.90 13.99
CA ASN A 156 -31.97 -3.09 12.98
C ASN A 156 -32.45 -3.81 11.70
N SER A 157 -33.76 -3.82 11.42
CA SER A 157 -34.28 -4.29 10.13
C SER A 157 -33.82 -3.39 8.98
N LEU A 158 -33.78 -2.08 9.21
CA LEU A 158 -33.21 -1.10 8.29
C LEU A 158 -31.93 -0.54 8.89
N SER A 159 -30.82 -0.66 8.19
CA SER A 159 -29.52 -0.08 8.57
C SER A 159 -29.03 0.90 7.51
N PHE A 160 -28.43 1.98 7.97
CA PHE A 160 -27.79 3.00 7.15
C PHE A 160 -26.41 3.30 7.73
N SER A 161 -25.39 3.36 6.88
CA SER A 161 -24.05 3.77 7.24
C SER A 161 -23.59 4.88 6.30
N ALA A 162 -22.96 5.89 6.86
CA ALA A 162 -22.37 6.97 6.10
C ALA A 162 -20.96 7.24 6.64
N ASP A 163 -19.97 7.26 5.76
CA ASP A 163 -18.57 7.50 6.07
C ASP A 163 -18.02 8.62 5.19
N TYR A 164 -17.33 9.57 5.81
CA TYR A 164 -16.50 10.53 5.12
C TYR A 164 -15.04 10.16 5.32
N PHE A 165 -14.30 9.97 4.23
CA PHE A 165 -12.91 9.62 4.28
C PHE A 165 -12.00 10.64 3.57
N VAL A 166 -10.79 10.77 4.10
CA VAL A 166 -9.67 11.46 3.47
C VAL A 166 -8.47 10.52 3.49
N LYS A 167 -7.96 10.20 2.31
CA LYS A 167 -6.81 9.33 2.11
C LYS A 167 -5.69 10.10 1.43
N ASN A 168 -4.60 10.33 2.13
CA ASN A 168 -3.40 10.99 1.62
C ASN A 168 -2.31 9.95 1.43
N THR A 169 -1.84 9.76 0.20
CA THR A 169 -0.68 8.93 -0.11
C THR A 169 0.49 9.84 -0.43
N SER A 170 1.55 9.77 0.35
CA SER A 170 2.77 10.57 0.22
C SER A 170 3.98 9.70 -0.05
N GLY A 171 4.99 10.29 -0.68
CA GLY A 171 6.22 9.59 -1.02
C GLY A 171 6.00 8.45 -2.00
N ILE A 172 5.08 8.60 -2.96
CA ILE A 172 4.77 7.56 -3.95
C ILE A 172 6.03 7.17 -4.70
N LEU A 173 6.29 5.86 -4.74
CA LEU A 173 7.45 5.25 -5.34
C LEU A 173 7.29 5.18 -6.87
N ARG A 174 7.98 6.06 -7.59
CA ARG A 174 7.94 6.14 -9.06
C ARG A 174 9.33 6.29 -9.64
N SER A 175 9.52 5.77 -10.86
CA SER A 175 10.70 6.06 -11.66
C SER A 175 10.65 7.51 -12.12
N MET A 176 11.73 8.25 -11.86
CA MET A 176 11.90 9.63 -12.32
C MET A 176 12.10 9.64 -13.85
N VAL A 177 11.51 10.61 -14.52
CA VAL A 177 11.81 10.82 -15.95
C VAL A 177 13.12 11.58 -16.07
N LEU A 178 14.09 11.00 -16.77
CA LEU A 178 15.38 11.63 -17.06
C LEU A 178 15.44 12.06 -18.52
N PRO A 179 16.11 13.19 -18.85
CA PRO A 179 16.44 13.50 -20.23
C PRO A 179 17.29 12.40 -20.86
N LEU A 180 17.04 12.08 -22.12
CA LEU A 180 17.81 11.05 -22.86
C LEU A 180 19.31 11.33 -22.90
N SER A 181 19.72 12.59 -22.82
CA SER A 181 21.12 13.03 -22.77
C SER A 181 21.90 12.49 -21.56
N VAL A 182 21.20 12.04 -20.50
CA VAL A 182 21.86 11.41 -19.34
C VAL A 182 22.40 10.02 -19.67
N GLY A 183 21.79 9.32 -20.63
CA GLY A 183 22.23 7.99 -21.07
C GLY A 183 22.08 6.88 -20.04
N LEU A 184 21.37 7.12 -18.93
CA LEU A 184 21.20 6.17 -17.83
C LEU A 184 19.71 5.88 -17.56
N GLY A 185 19.44 4.66 -17.10
CA GLY A 185 18.11 4.29 -16.62
C GLY A 185 17.70 5.09 -15.37
N ALA A 186 16.46 5.48 -15.34
CA ALA A 186 15.89 6.33 -14.28
C ALA A 186 15.89 5.64 -12.90
N PRO A 187 16.29 6.35 -11.82
CA PRO A 187 16.15 5.85 -10.47
C PRO A 187 14.68 5.90 -10.01
N ASN A 188 14.32 5.05 -9.05
CA ASN A 188 13.08 5.20 -8.32
C ASN A 188 13.25 6.30 -7.25
N MET A 189 12.20 7.09 -7.04
CA MET A 189 12.18 8.18 -6.07
C MET A 189 10.82 8.25 -5.35
N ASN A 190 10.82 8.81 -4.16
CA ASN A 190 9.62 9.18 -3.40
C ASN A 190 9.32 10.66 -3.68
N TYR A 191 8.45 10.99 -4.66
CA TYR A 191 8.27 12.39 -5.05
C TYR A 191 6.83 12.81 -5.33
N ALA A 192 5.89 11.86 -5.43
CA ALA A 192 4.50 12.18 -5.75
C ALA A 192 3.61 12.04 -4.50
N GLU A 193 2.57 12.86 -4.48
CA GLU A 193 1.52 12.82 -3.47
C GLU A 193 0.17 12.78 -4.15
N VAL A 194 -0.77 12.04 -3.58
CA VAL A 194 -2.15 11.94 -4.06
C VAL A 194 -3.10 11.99 -2.87
N GLN A 195 -4.12 12.85 -2.97
CA GLN A 195 -5.22 12.88 -2.01
C GLN A 195 -6.50 12.40 -2.67
N ASN A 196 -7.15 11.43 -2.03
CA ASN A 196 -8.51 10.99 -2.35
C ASN A 196 -9.41 11.33 -1.16
N ARG A 197 -10.59 11.86 -1.42
CA ARG A 197 -11.62 12.10 -0.40
C ARG A 197 -12.99 11.82 -0.99
N GLY A 198 -13.88 11.33 -0.16
CA GLY A 198 -15.21 10.99 -0.62
C GLY A 198 -16.15 10.65 0.51
N LEU A 199 -17.36 10.28 0.10
CA LEU A 199 -18.42 9.79 0.96
C LEU A 199 -18.77 8.37 0.53
N ASP A 200 -18.79 7.44 1.50
CA ASP A 200 -19.31 6.10 1.32
C ASP A 200 -20.66 6.00 2.03
N LEU A 201 -21.71 5.64 1.30
CA LEU A 201 -23.06 5.48 1.81
C LEU A 201 -23.50 4.04 1.59
N GLU A 202 -24.07 3.44 2.61
CA GLU A 202 -24.63 2.09 2.56
C GLU A 202 -26.02 2.08 3.21
N ILE A 203 -26.96 1.41 2.55
CA ILE A 203 -28.28 1.13 3.10
C ILE A 203 -28.55 -0.37 2.95
N SER A 204 -29.09 -0.99 4.00
CA SER A 204 -29.46 -2.40 3.98
C SER A 204 -30.77 -2.61 4.71
N TYR A 205 -31.65 -3.41 4.12
CA TYR A 205 -32.91 -3.83 4.70
C TYR A 205 -32.94 -5.34 4.84
N LYS A 206 -33.33 -5.82 6.03
CA LYS A 206 -33.52 -7.24 6.35
C LYS A 206 -34.98 -7.45 6.77
N GLY A 207 -35.61 -8.40 6.14
CA GLY A 207 -37.00 -8.74 6.42
C GLY A 207 -37.23 -10.25 6.45
N ASN A 208 -38.32 -10.63 7.11
CA ASN A 208 -38.75 -12.00 7.20
C ASN A 208 -40.19 -12.10 6.75
N ILE A 209 -40.50 -13.05 5.87
CA ILE A 209 -41.84 -13.40 5.42
C ILE A 209 -42.00 -14.89 5.72
N ARG A 210 -42.68 -15.22 6.85
CA ARG A 210 -42.76 -16.58 7.38
C ARG A 210 -41.38 -17.19 7.55
N ASP A 211 -41.07 -18.27 6.81
CA ASP A 211 -39.78 -18.98 6.86
C ASP A 211 -38.72 -18.38 5.91
N LEU A 212 -39.09 -17.39 5.09
CA LEU A 212 -38.19 -16.74 4.16
C LEU A 212 -37.52 -15.53 4.81
N HIS A 213 -36.19 -15.61 4.99
CA HIS A 213 -35.34 -14.48 5.40
C HIS A 213 -34.69 -13.85 4.17
N TYR A 214 -34.83 -12.55 4.01
CA TYR A 214 -34.24 -11.84 2.88
C TYR A 214 -33.49 -10.58 3.33
N SER A 215 -32.46 -10.23 2.57
CA SER A 215 -31.71 -9.00 2.77
C SER A 215 -31.48 -8.33 1.41
N VAL A 216 -31.72 -7.02 1.37
CA VAL A 216 -31.47 -6.20 0.19
C VAL A 216 -30.60 -5.02 0.63
N GLY A 217 -29.53 -4.74 -0.10
CA GLY A 217 -28.64 -3.64 0.22
C GLY A 217 -28.19 -2.91 -1.05
N ALA A 218 -27.82 -1.65 -0.87
CA ALA A 218 -27.21 -0.81 -1.89
C ALA A 218 -26.11 0.03 -1.26
N ASN A 219 -25.05 0.28 -1.99
CA ASN A 219 -23.97 1.16 -1.60
C ASN A 219 -23.55 2.06 -2.75
N VAL A 220 -23.02 3.24 -2.39
CA VAL A 220 -22.45 4.21 -3.33
C VAL A 220 -21.25 4.88 -2.68
N SER A 221 -20.21 5.07 -3.48
CA SER A 221 -18.99 5.79 -3.11
C SER A 221 -18.72 6.92 -4.08
#